data_63ff98d05aeb7a822dabced9056250e7
#
_entry.id   63ff98d05aeb7a822dabced9056250e7
#
_cell.length_a   1.000
_cell.length_b   1.000
_cell.length_c   1.000
_cell.angle_alpha   90.00
_cell.angle_beta   90.00
_cell.angle_gamma   90.00
#
_symmetry.space_group_name_H-M   'P 1'
#
loop_
_entity.id
_entity.type
_entity.pdbx_description
1 polymer ?
#
loop_
_entity_poly.entity_id
_entity_poly.type
_entity_poly.pdbx_seq_one_letter_code
_entity_poly.pdbx_strand_id
1 'polypeptide(L)'
;MRRTSIILTTVIAFLLLASGIVFNACNSDPCKSLICKNNGICRDGRCKCASGYEGPNCASKMYEKFIGTWDGSYRCNGSLPDIITNIIAPGDKPNEIQLYDIFDQGVTIKGVIDIDKLTIDAQTIGDVTYSGNGFIEGKYITIYFTKKDNVTQNLFSCVYNATKFVQP
;
A
#
# COMPACT_ATOMS: atom_id res chain seq x y z
N MET A 1 46.17 13.54 52.82
CA MET A 1 46.44 12.83 51.57
C MET A 1 45.80 11.43 51.47
N ARG A 2 45.75 10.61 52.52
CA ARG A 2 45.20 9.24 52.45
C ARG A 2 43.69 9.13 52.22
N ARG A 3 42.90 10.07 52.72
CA ARG A 3 41.42 10.09 52.55
C ARG A 3 40.96 10.47 51.13
N THR A 4 41.64 11.39 50.48
CA THR A 4 41.35 11.81 49.10
C THR A 4 41.65 10.74 48.09
N SER A 5 42.73 9.94 48.35
CA SER A 5 43.10 8.80 47.49
C SER A 5 42.05 7.68 47.55
N ILE A 6 41.46 7.40 48.70
CA ILE A 6 40.40 6.38 48.87
C ILE A 6 39.12 6.80 48.19
N ILE A 7 38.70 8.07 48.28
CA ILE A 7 37.51 8.58 47.61
C ILE A 7 37.69 8.53 46.10
N LEU A 8 38.85 8.89 45.56
CA LEU A 8 39.12 8.87 44.14
C LEU A 8 39.10 7.44 43.56
N THR A 9 39.69 6.46 44.27
CA THR A 9 39.66 5.06 43.82
C THR A 9 38.26 4.44 43.86
N THR A 10 37.41 4.77 44.85
CA THR A 10 36.04 4.29 44.90
C THR A 10 35.17 4.89 43.79
N VAL A 11 35.33 6.18 43.46
CA VAL A 11 34.61 6.82 42.34
C VAL A 11 34.99 6.23 41.00
N ILE A 12 36.29 5.97 40.76
CA ILE A 12 36.75 5.34 39.51
C ILE A 12 36.21 3.90 39.39
N ALA A 13 36.23 3.13 40.48
CA ALA A 13 35.69 1.76 40.49
C ALA A 13 34.18 1.75 40.20
N PHE A 14 33.39 2.72 40.72
CA PHE A 14 31.97 2.84 40.47
C PHE A 14 31.67 3.23 39.00
N LEU A 15 32.49 4.13 38.41
CA LEU A 15 32.38 4.52 37.01
C LEU A 15 32.70 3.35 36.05
N LEU A 16 33.68 2.53 36.38
CA LEU A 16 34.01 1.36 35.59
C LEU A 16 32.96 0.25 35.67
N LEU A 17 32.33 0.06 36.82
CA LEU A 17 31.19 -0.87 36.97
C LEU A 17 29.94 -0.38 36.25
N ALA A 18 29.63 0.92 36.28
CA ALA A 18 28.49 1.52 35.57
C ALA A 18 28.64 1.42 34.05
N SER A 19 29.89 1.58 33.50
CA SER A 19 30.14 1.47 32.07
C SER A 19 29.90 0.04 31.54
N GLY A 20 30.18 -1.00 32.31
CA GLY A 20 29.95 -2.40 31.93
C GLY A 20 28.47 -2.77 31.77
N ILE A 21 27.59 -2.12 32.53
CA ILE A 21 26.11 -2.38 32.44
C ILE A 21 25.51 -1.77 31.19
N VAL A 22 25.99 -0.62 30.75
CA VAL A 22 25.46 0.11 29.57
C VAL A 22 25.78 -0.66 28.27
N PHE A 23 26.92 -1.33 28.15
CA PHE A 23 27.29 -2.07 26.94
C PHE A 23 26.47 -3.35 26.73
N ASN A 24 25.92 -3.96 27.77
CA ASN A 24 25.10 -5.18 27.63
C ASN A 24 23.63 -4.87 27.27
N ALA A 25 23.16 -3.65 27.48
CA ALA A 25 21.77 -3.26 27.17
C ALA A 25 21.51 -3.05 25.67
N CYS A 26 22.56 -2.90 24.84
CA CYS A 26 22.44 -2.60 23.40
C CYS A 26 22.58 -3.82 22.48
N ASN A 27 22.72 -5.03 23.01
CA ASN A 27 22.97 -6.24 22.19
C ASN A 27 21.76 -7.17 22.05
N SER A 28 20.54 -6.68 22.26
CA SER A 28 19.35 -7.46 21.95
C SER A 28 19.09 -7.39 20.44
N ASP A 29 19.12 -8.52 19.77
CA ASP A 29 18.71 -8.63 18.37
C ASP A 29 17.24 -8.18 18.26
N PRO A 30 16.97 -7.04 17.59
CA PRO A 30 15.62 -6.49 17.49
C PRO A 30 14.67 -7.37 16.65
N CYS A 31 15.22 -8.36 15.94
CA CYS A 31 14.47 -9.31 15.13
C CYS A 31 14.15 -10.63 15.86
N LYS A 32 14.70 -10.87 17.05
CA LYS A 32 14.61 -12.16 17.75
C LYS A 32 13.15 -12.62 18.02
N SER A 33 12.24 -11.68 18.27
CA SER A 33 10.83 -11.97 18.56
C SER A 33 9.87 -11.55 17.44
N LEU A 34 10.35 -10.98 16.34
CA LEU A 34 9.54 -10.48 15.26
C LEU A 34 9.38 -11.53 14.15
N ILE A 35 8.15 -11.97 13.92
CA ILE A 35 7.82 -12.93 12.85
C ILE A 35 7.20 -12.17 11.68
N CYS A 36 7.94 -12.08 10.58
CA CYS A 36 7.44 -11.53 9.32
C CYS A 36 6.75 -12.64 8.52
N LYS A 37 5.51 -12.40 8.13
CA LYS A 37 4.71 -13.34 7.32
C LYS A 37 4.99 -13.17 5.82
N ASN A 38 4.45 -14.09 5.02
CA ASN A 38 4.45 -13.99 3.55
C ASN A 38 5.84 -13.67 2.95
N ASN A 39 6.88 -14.38 3.39
CA ASN A 39 8.26 -14.20 2.96
C ASN A 39 8.86 -12.81 3.27
N GLY A 40 8.26 -12.06 4.19
CA GLY A 40 8.85 -10.84 4.71
C GLY A 40 10.14 -11.12 5.50
N ILE A 41 11.08 -10.19 5.47
CA ILE A 41 12.38 -10.30 6.13
C ILE A 41 12.47 -9.24 7.23
N CYS A 42 12.85 -9.66 8.44
CA CYS A 42 13.11 -8.69 9.50
C CYS A 42 14.45 -7.97 9.25
N ARG A 43 14.40 -6.64 9.33
CA ARG A 43 15.58 -5.75 9.35
C ARG A 43 15.39 -4.67 10.40
N ASP A 44 16.34 -4.52 11.28
CA ASP A 44 16.37 -3.47 12.31
C ASP A 44 15.05 -3.37 13.12
N GLY A 45 14.48 -4.54 13.50
CA GLY A 45 13.24 -4.60 14.27
C GLY A 45 11.96 -4.29 13.47
N ARG A 46 12.02 -4.31 12.14
CA ARG A 46 10.86 -4.09 11.25
C ARG A 46 10.81 -5.15 10.17
N CYS A 47 9.59 -5.51 9.76
CA CYS A 47 9.43 -6.39 8.62
C CYS A 47 9.51 -5.59 7.31
N LYS A 48 10.43 -6.01 6.43
CA LYS A 48 10.42 -5.63 5.02
C LYS A 48 9.57 -6.67 4.28
N CYS A 49 8.41 -6.26 3.81
CA CYS A 49 7.46 -7.15 3.16
C CYS A 49 7.89 -7.49 1.72
N ALA A 50 7.55 -8.70 1.30
CA ALA A 50 7.59 -9.08 -0.09
C ALA A 50 6.52 -8.31 -0.89
N SER A 51 6.72 -8.22 -2.22
CA SER A 51 5.77 -7.53 -3.11
C SER A 51 4.35 -8.06 -2.93
N GLY A 52 3.38 -7.16 -2.86
CA GLY A 52 1.96 -7.47 -2.69
C GLY A 52 1.49 -7.59 -1.24
N TYR A 53 2.41 -7.49 -0.27
CA TYR A 53 2.07 -7.56 1.15
C TYR A 53 2.46 -6.28 1.89
N GLU A 54 1.71 -5.95 2.94
CA GLU A 54 1.91 -4.76 3.77
C GLU A 54 1.56 -5.02 5.23
N GLY A 55 1.70 -3.97 6.05
CA GLY A 55 1.46 -4.02 7.48
C GLY A 55 2.73 -4.36 8.29
N PRO A 56 2.68 -4.21 9.63
CA PRO A 56 3.86 -4.32 10.49
C PRO A 56 4.51 -5.70 10.49
N ASN A 57 3.77 -6.74 10.17
CA ASN A 57 4.24 -8.13 10.07
C ASN A 57 4.00 -8.76 8.70
N CYS A 58 3.72 -7.96 7.66
CA CYS A 58 3.45 -8.40 6.28
C CYS A 58 2.27 -9.37 6.17
N ALA A 59 1.25 -9.24 7.02
CA ALA A 59 0.10 -10.15 7.03
C ALA A 59 -0.97 -9.78 6.00
N SER A 60 -1.14 -8.49 5.70
CA SER A 60 -2.18 -7.95 4.83
C SER A 60 -1.74 -7.96 3.37
N LYS A 61 -2.66 -8.28 2.48
CA LYS A 61 -2.43 -8.14 1.04
C LYS A 61 -2.76 -6.71 0.61
N MET A 62 -1.98 -6.13 -0.30
CA MET A 62 -2.15 -4.74 -0.73
C MET A 62 -3.52 -4.45 -1.33
N TYR A 63 -4.15 -5.45 -1.96
CA TYR A 63 -5.47 -5.25 -2.55
C TYR A 63 -6.61 -5.12 -1.52
N GLU A 64 -6.43 -5.53 -0.27
CA GLU A 64 -7.52 -5.60 0.73
C GLU A 64 -8.22 -4.26 0.97
N LYS A 65 -7.49 -3.16 0.87
CA LYS A 65 -8.08 -1.83 1.01
C LYS A 65 -8.85 -1.37 -0.24
N PHE A 66 -8.53 -1.91 -1.41
CA PHE A 66 -9.17 -1.56 -2.68
C PHE A 66 -10.44 -2.37 -2.96
N ILE A 67 -10.48 -3.65 -2.54
CA ILE A 67 -11.61 -4.52 -2.85
C ILE A 67 -12.89 -4.11 -2.14
N GLY A 68 -14.02 -4.33 -2.80
CA GLY A 68 -15.36 -4.05 -2.31
C GLY A 68 -16.22 -3.31 -3.32
N THR A 69 -17.35 -2.80 -2.85
CA THR A 69 -18.27 -1.98 -3.63
C THR A 69 -17.92 -0.50 -3.44
N TRP A 70 -17.96 0.25 -4.52
CA TRP A 70 -17.62 1.66 -4.56
C TRP A 70 -18.73 2.46 -5.25
N ASP A 71 -19.33 3.39 -4.52
CA ASP A 71 -20.36 4.29 -5.04
C ASP A 71 -19.74 5.63 -5.41
N GLY A 72 -19.90 6.03 -6.64
CA GLY A 72 -19.27 7.23 -7.13
C GLY A 72 -19.78 7.72 -8.48
N SER A 73 -18.93 8.47 -9.14
CA SER A 73 -19.21 8.98 -10.46
C SER A 73 -17.98 8.97 -11.35
N TYR A 74 -18.19 8.80 -12.64
CA TYR A 74 -17.13 9.03 -13.61
C TYR A 74 -17.57 10.11 -14.62
N ARG A 75 -16.60 10.77 -15.23
CA ARG A 75 -16.78 11.70 -16.33
C ARG A 75 -15.63 11.62 -17.30
N CYS A 76 -15.89 11.77 -18.59
CA CYS A 76 -14.89 11.74 -19.64
C CYS A 76 -14.91 13.07 -20.42
N ASN A 77 -13.74 13.61 -20.77
CA ASN A 77 -13.57 14.83 -21.58
C ASN A 77 -14.42 16.02 -21.10
N GLY A 78 -14.61 16.17 -19.78
CA GLY A 78 -15.41 17.27 -19.21
C GLY A 78 -16.93 17.13 -19.36
N SER A 79 -17.44 15.95 -19.72
CA SER A 79 -18.88 15.66 -19.72
C SER A 79 -19.51 15.80 -18.32
N LEU A 80 -20.82 15.79 -18.26
CA LEU A 80 -21.52 15.65 -16.97
C LEU A 80 -21.15 14.32 -16.34
N PRO A 81 -21.04 14.27 -15.00
CA PRO A 81 -20.73 13.02 -14.28
C PRO A 81 -21.89 12.02 -14.41
N ASP A 82 -21.54 10.77 -14.71
CA ASP A 82 -22.46 9.63 -14.61
C ASP A 82 -22.27 8.95 -13.26
N ILE A 83 -23.36 8.67 -12.56
CA ILE A 83 -23.35 7.99 -11.26
C ILE A 83 -23.27 6.49 -11.50
N ILE A 84 -22.36 5.83 -10.82
CA ILE A 84 -22.12 4.40 -11.00
C ILE A 84 -21.66 3.74 -9.69
N THR A 85 -22.12 2.51 -9.49
CA THR A 85 -21.65 1.61 -8.44
C THR A 85 -20.74 0.57 -9.07
N ASN A 86 -19.48 0.52 -8.64
CA ASN A 86 -18.50 -0.43 -9.17
C ASN A 86 -18.09 -1.46 -8.13
N ILE A 87 -17.69 -2.63 -8.62
CA ILE A 87 -17.10 -3.68 -7.82
C ILE A 87 -15.62 -3.79 -8.16
N ILE A 88 -14.78 -3.70 -7.13
CA ILE A 88 -13.36 -4.00 -7.22
C ILE A 88 -13.13 -5.33 -6.49
N ALA A 89 -12.60 -6.31 -7.21
CA ALA A 89 -12.32 -7.65 -6.68
C ALA A 89 -10.81 -7.97 -6.69
N PRO A 90 -10.37 -8.99 -5.94
CA PRO A 90 -8.99 -9.46 -5.99
C PRO A 90 -8.62 -9.95 -7.39
N GLY A 91 -7.37 -9.69 -7.80
CA GLY A 91 -6.74 -10.34 -8.93
C GLY A 91 -6.04 -11.64 -8.52
N ASP A 92 -5.21 -12.16 -9.42
CA ASP A 92 -4.50 -13.42 -9.22
C ASP A 92 -3.34 -13.31 -8.22
N LYS A 93 -2.75 -12.12 -8.07
CA LYS A 93 -1.63 -11.84 -7.16
C LYS A 93 -2.04 -10.93 -6.00
N PRO A 94 -1.27 -10.93 -4.89
CA PRO A 94 -1.58 -10.14 -3.69
C PRO A 94 -1.62 -8.62 -3.90
N ASN A 95 -1.12 -8.13 -5.02
CA ASN A 95 -1.14 -6.73 -5.43
C ASN A 95 -1.95 -6.48 -6.72
N GLU A 96 -2.74 -7.44 -7.17
CA GLU A 96 -3.59 -7.30 -8.36
C GLU A 96 -5.06 -7.13 -7.98
N ILE A 97 -5.77 -6.31 -8.74
CA ILE A 97 -7.21 -6.13 -8.66
C ILE A 97 -7.86 -6.23 -10.03
N GLN A 98 -9.17 -6.48 -10.00
CA GLN A 98 -10.06 -6.44 -11.14
C GLN A 98 -11.13 -5.38 -10.87
N LEU A 99 -11.27 -4.43 -11.80
CA LEU A 99 -12.30 -3.39 -11.77
C LEU A 99 -13.40 -3.83 -12.72
N TYR A 100 -14.55 -4.20 -12.17
CA TYR A 100 -15.69 -4.67 -12.94
C TYR A 100 -16.52 -3.49 -13.38
N ASP A 101 -16.77 -3.43 -14.67
CA ASP A 101 -17.75 -2.55 -15.30
C ASP A 101 -17.65 -1.06 -14.96
N ILE A 102 -16.42 -0.56 -14.84
CA ILE A 102 -16.15 0.81 -14.39
C ILE A 102 -16.71 1.90 -15.31
N PHE A 103 -17.16 1.53 -16.51
CA PHE A 103 -17.74 2.45 -17.49
C PHE A 103 -19.15 2.05 -17.93
N ASP A 104 -19.83 1.15 -17.21
CA ASP A 104 -21.12 0.60 -17.58
C ASP A 104 -21.11 -0.01 -19.01
N GLN A 105 -20.04 -0.71 -19.37
CA GLN A 105 -19.81 -1.30 -20.70
C GLN A 105 -19.55 -2.80 -20.66
N GLY A 106 -19.73 -3.43 -19.50
CA GLY A 106 -19.50 -4.87 -19.31
C GLY A 106 -18.02 -5.28 -19.39
N VAL A 107 -17.06 -4.35 -19.24
CA VAL A 107 -15.64 -4.65 -19.33
C VAL A 107 -15.01 -4.80 -17.95
N THR A 108 -14.06 -5.74 -17.84
CA THR A 108 -13.24 -5.91 -16.64
C THR A 108 -11.82 -5.46 -16.93
N ILE A 109 -11.33 -4.52 -16.12
CA ILE A 109 -9.99 -3.94 -16.24
C ILE A 109 -9.14 -4.44 -15.09
N LYS A 110 -7.91 -4.88 -15.40
CA LYS A 110 -6.92 -5.30 -14.38
C LYS A 110 -6.04 -4.12 -13.97
N GLY A 111 -5.68 -4.09 -12.70
CA GLY A 111 -4.75 -3.10 -12.17
C GLY A 111 -3.78 -3.71 -11.16
N VAL A 112 -2.64 -3.05 -11.01
CA VAL A 112 -1.58 -3.42 -10.07
C VAL A 112 -1.45 -2.34 -9.00
N ILE A 113 -1.33 -2.77 -7.75
CA ILE A 113 -1.27 -1.89 -6.59
C ILE A 113 0.14 -1.86 -6.03
N ASP A 114 0.60 -0.67 -5.72
CA ASP A 114 1.78 -0.42 -4.89
C ASP A 114 1.40 0.53 -3.75
N ILE A 115 1.31 -0.01 -2.54
CA ILE A 115 0.82 0.65 -1.33
C ILE A 115 -0.59 1.23 -1.57
N ASP A 116 -0.73 2.54 -1.76
CA ASP A 116 -2.01 3.24 -1.97
C ASP A 116 -2.22 3.67 -3.42
N LYS A 117 -1.31 3.30 -4.32
CA LYS A 117 -1.35 3.65 -5.73
C LYS A 117 -1.82 2.47 -6.57
N LEU A 118 -2.63 2.77 -7.57
CA LEU A 118 -3.10 1.87 -8.59
C LEU A 118 -2.46 2.24 -9.93
N THR A 119 -1.93 1.25 -10.64
CA THR A 119 -1.49 1.38 -12.02
C THR A 119 -2.34 0.44 -12.89
N ILE A 120 -2.86 0.96 -13.96
CA ILE A 120 -3.60 0.23 -14.98
C ILE A 120 -2.77 0.29 -16.26
N ASP A 121 -2.01 -0.77 -16.50
CA ASP A 121 -1.23 -0.91 -17.72
C ASP A 121 -2.14 -0.96 -18.94
N ALA A 122 -1.64 -0.54 -20.09
CA ALA A 122 -2.41 -0.53 -21.33
C ALA A 122 -2.91 -1.94 -21.66
N GLN A 123 -4.23 -2.11 -21.71
CA GLN A 123 -4.89 -3.37 -22.03
C GLN A 123 -6.01 -3.13 -23.03
N THR A 124 -6.02 -3.93 -24.09
CA THR A 124 -7.03 -3.83 -25.15
C THR A 124 -8.13 -4.86 -24.92
N ILE A 125 -9.37 -4.41 -24.88
CA ILE A 125 -10.57 -5.22 -24.73
C ILE A 125 -11.51 -4.84 -25.87
N GLY A 126 -11.75 -5.78 -26.78
CA GLY A 126 -12.40 -5.47 -28.05
C GLY A 126 -11.60 -4.45 -28.85
N ASP A 127 -12.24 -3.40 -29.29
CA ASP A 127 -11.62 -2.32 -30.08
C ASP A 127 -11.12 -1.14 -29.23
N VAL A 128 -11.12 -1.31 -27.91
CA VAL A 128 -10.75 -0.21 -27.00
C VAL A 128 -9.55 -0.57 -26.14
N THR A 129 -8.56 0.33 -26.09
CA THR A 129 -7.42 0.25 -25.18
C THR A 129 -7.67 1.13 -23.96
N TYR A 130 -7.56 0.52 -22.79
CA TYR A 130 -7.68 1.16 -21.48
C TYR A 130 -6.31 1.25 -20.82
N SER A 131 -6.02 2.38 -20.18
CA SER A 131 -4.86 2.57 -19.31
C SER A 131 -5.17 3.62 -18.27
N GLY A 132 -4.37 3.69 -17.20
CA GLY A 132 -4.63 4.69 -16.18
C GLY A 132 -3.81 4.53 -14.92
N ASN A 133 -4.11 5.38 -13.97
CA ASN A 133 -3.55 5.34 -12.63
C ASN A 133 -4.57 5.85 -11.63
N GLY A 134 -4.38 5.53 -10.37
CA GLY A 134 -5.26 5.98 -9.30
C GLY A 134 -4.62 5.87 -7.94
N PHE A 135 -5.36 6.26 -6.94
CA PHE A 135 -4.94 6.17 -5.54
C PHE A 135 -6.15 6.05 -4.62
N ILE A 136 -5.88 5.56 -3.42
CA ILE A 136 -6.86 5.47 -2.35
C ILE A 136 -6.42 6.33 -1.16
N GLU A 137 -7.37 7.06 -0.58
CA GLU A 137 -7.19 7.83 0.65
C GLU A 137 -8.33 7.51 1.62
N GLY A 138 -8.05 6.66 2.60
CA GLY A 138 -9.06 6.18 3.53
C GLY A 138 -10.21 5.44 2.81
N LYS A 139 -11.40 6.03 2.82
CA LYS A 139 -12.58 5.48 2.15
C LYS A 139 -12.84 6.03 0.74
N TYR A 140 -11.95 6.87 0.22
CA TYR A 140 -12.08 7.50 -1.09
C TYR A 140 -11.12 6.87 -2.08
N ILE A 141 -11.55 6.68 -3.32
CA ILE A 141 -10.71 6.26 -4.45
C ILE A 141 -10.86 7.27 -5.58
N THR A 142 -9.73 7.61 -6.20
CA THR A 142 -9.70 8.40 -7.44
C THR A 142 -8.93 7.62 -8.48
N ILE A 143 -9.50 7.45 -9.67
CA ILE A 143 -8.85 6.77 -10.79
C ILE A 143 -8.95 7.65 -12.04
N TYR A 144 -7.81 7.91 -12.66
CA TYR A 144 -7.68 8.59 -13.93
C TYR A 144 -7.50 7.55 -15.01
N PHE A 145 -8.40 7.54 -16.00
CA PHE A 145 -8.38 6.62 -17.11
C PHE A 145 -8.11 7.33 -18.42
N THR A 146 -7.41 6.62 -19.30
CA THR A 146 -7.38 6.90 -20.72
C THR A 146 -8.07 5.75 -21.45
N LYS A 147 -9.03 6.08 -22.30
CA LYS A 147 -9.78 5.16 -23.13
C LYS A 147 -9.53 5.55 -24.58
N LYS A 148 -8.88 4.69 -25.36
CA LYS A 148 -8.59 4.91 -26.77
C LYS A 148 -9.38 3.93 -27.61
N ASP A 149 -10.27 4.44 -28.46
CA ASP A 149 -10.93 3.67 -29.49
C ASP A 149 -9.94 3.44 -30.66
N ASN A 150 -9.60 2.17 -30.92
CA ASN A 150 -8.59 1.83 -31.92
C ASN A 150 -9.10 1.87 -33.36
N VAL A 151 -10.42 1.90 -33.56
CA VAL A 151 -11.04 2.04 -34.89
C VAL A 151 -11.13 3.50 -35.29
N THR A 152 -11.73 4.34 -34.43
CA THR A 152 -11.95 5.76 -34.70
C THR A 152 -10.76 6.64 -34.30
N GLN A 153 -9.77 6.08 -33.57
CA GLN A 153 -8.64 6.77 -32.98
C GLN A 153 -9.00 7.85 -31.95
N ASN A 154 -10.25 7.89 -31.51
CA ASN A 154 -10.69 8.82 -30.50
C ASN A 154 -10.06 8.50 -29.12
N LEU A 155 -9.59 9.56 -28.45
CA LEU A 155 -9.01 9.47 -27.12
C LEU A 155 -9.92 10.16 -26.11
N PHE A 156 -10.26 9.44 -25.05
CA PHE A 156 -11.04 9.96 -23.94
C PHE A 156 -10.22 9.94 -22.66
N SER A 157 -10.15 11.07 -21.98
CA SER A 157 -9.60 11.18 -20.64
C SER A 157 -10.74 11.22 -19.63
N CYS A 158 -10.76 10.24 -18.75
CA CYS A 158 -11.83 10.05 -17.77
C CYS A 158 -11.29 10.11 -16.35
N VAL A 159 -12.12 10.56 -15.42
CA VAL A 159 -11.85 10.49 -13.99
C VAL A 159 -13.03 9.82 -13.28
N TYR A 160 -12.71 8.85 -12.43
CA TYR A 160 -13.62 8.18 -11.52
C TYR A 160 -13.29 8.58 -10.09
N ASN A 161 -14.31 9.03 -9.36
CA ASN A 161 -14.22 9.35 -7.94
C ASN A 161 -15.32 8.60 -7.20
N ALA A 162 -14.94 7.84 -6.19
CA ALA A 162 -15.91 7.05 -5.44
C ALA A 162 -15.57 6.93 -3.96
N THR A 163 -16.59 6.56 -3.19
CA THR A 163 -16.51 6.27 -1.77
C THR A 163 -16.80 4.79 -1.55
N LYS A 164 -16.04 4.13 -0.69
CA LYS A 164 -16.25 2.73 -0.36
C LYS A 164 -17.58 2.55 0.35
N PHE A 165 -18.43 1.68 -0.18
CA PHE A 165 -19.67 1.30 0.46
C PHE A 165 -19.37 0.47 1.72
N VAL A 166 -19.82 0.96 2.86
CA VAL A 166 -19.73 0.25 4.14
C VAL A 166 -21.15 -0.14 4.51
N GLN A 167 -21.43 -1.44 4.54
CA GLN A 167 -22.71 -1.89 5.08
C GLN A 167 -22.84 -1.45 6.53
N PRO A 168 -24.00 -0.88 6.94
CA PRO A 168 -24.26 -0.47 8.33
C PRO A 168 -24.29 -1.66 9.28
#